data_af71e773b1254896d0a2766c961d3c69
#
_entry.id   af71e773b1254896d0a2766c961d3c69
#
_cell.length_a   1.000
_cell.length_b   1.000
_cell.length_c   1.000
_cell.angle_alpha   90.00
_cell.angle_beta   90.00
_cell.angle_gamma   90.00
#
_symmetry.space_group_name_H-M   'P 1'
#
loop_
_entity.id
_entity.type
_entity.pdbx_description
1 polymer ?
#
loop_
_entity_poly.entity_id
_entity_poly.type
_entity_poly.pdbx_seq_one_letter_code
_entity_poly.pdbx_strand_id
1 'polypeptide(L)'
;YAQGGRYASLEVLNDVVQEFINQIVFLRICEDRNLPLYHKLKDTITDDEQLQSKLEELFRSADRRYNSGMFSGEDIIFDLSCEVVKGMIEDLYYPQSPYLFNIIEPNLLGKIYEIFLTEQLVLLENNTIGLGKKKDCQNRSVVTTPTEIVKYMVDKTLSKVCEGKTPSEILNISVADIA
;
A
#
# COMPACT_ATOMS: atom_id res chain seq x y z
N TYR A 1 -17.17 13.53 10.59
CA TYR A 1 -16.31 14.01 9.49
C TYR A 1 -17.06 14.91 8.47
N ALA A 2 -18.35 14.74 8.29
CA ALA A 2 -19.16 15.56 7.37
C ALA A 2 -19.50 16.99 7.88
N GLN A 3 -19.11 17.37 9.08
CA GLN A 3 -19.50 18.66 9.71
C GLN A 3 -18.27 19.54 10.02
N GLY A 4 -17.47 19.87 9.03
CA GLY A 4 -16.34 20.81 9.19
C GLY A 4 -14.97 20.13 9.16
N GLY A 5 -14.88 19.03 8.44
CA GLY A 5 -13.67 18.26 8.32
C GLY A 5 -12.58 18.96 7.50
N ARG A 6 -11.33 18.61 7.78
CA ARG A 6 -10.11 19.00 7.08
C ARG A 6 -10.16 18.70 5.58
N TYR A 7 -10.98 17.75 5.14
CA TYR A 7 -11.07 17.29 3.76
C TYR A 7 -12.17 18.00 2.99
N ALA A 8 -11.83 18.53 1.82
CA ALA A 8 -12.72 19.35 1.00
C ALA A 8 -13.93 18.57 0.43
N SER A 9 -13.79 17.26 0.23
CA SER A 9 -14.84 16.39 -0.29
C SER A 9 -14.66 14.94 0.18
N LEU A 10 -15.70 14.12 -0.02
CA LEU A 10 -15.64 12.68 0.23
C LEU A 10 -14.63 11.99 -0.71
N GLU A 11 -14.43 12.51 -1.91
CA GLU A 11 -13.43 11.99 -2.87
C GLU A 11 -12.02 12.18 -2.34
N VAL A 12 -11.68 13.38 -1.87
CA VAL A 12 -10.38 13.65 -1.25
C VAL A 12 -10.15 12.76 -0.02
N LEU A 13 -11.16 12.59 0.82
CA LEU A 13 -11.08 11.67 1.96
C LEU A 13 -10.83 10.23 1.51
N ASN A 14 -11.50 9.77 0.45
CA ASN A 14 -11.27 8.44 -0.12
C ASN A 14 -9.81 8.25 -0.57
N ASP A 15 -9.26 9.23 -1.27
CA ASP A 15 -7.90 9.15 -1.79
C ASP A 15 -6.88 9.10 -0.64
N VAL A 16 -7.04 9.94 0.37
CA VAL A 16 -6.15 9.96 1.55
C VAL A 16 -6.23 8.66 2.36
N VAL A 17 -7.45 8.14 2.59
CA VAL A 17 -7.64 6.84 3.27
C VAL A 17 -7.02 5.71 2.47
N GLN A 18 -7.20 5.70 1.15
CA GLN A 18 -6.64 4.71 0.26
C GLN A 18 -5.09 4.74 0.29
N GLU A 19 -4.53 5.94 0.24
CA GLU A 19 -3.08 6.13 0.31
C GLU A 19 -2.52 5.60 1.64
N PHE A 20 -3.16 5.94 2.75
CA PHE A 20 -2.77 5.44 4.08
C PHE A 20 -2.79 3.90 4.16
N ILE A 21 -3.86 3.26 3.68
CA ILE A 21 -3.93 1.79 3.65
C ILE A 21 -2.80 1.21 2.80
N ASN A 22 -2.54 1.78 1.62
CA ASN A 22 -1.45 1.34 0.74
C ASN A 22 -0.08 1.45 1.41
N GLN A 23 0.18 2.53 2.13
CA GLN A 23 1.43 2.76 2.89
C GLN A 23 1.64 1.68 3.95
N ILE A 24 0.61 1.39 4.77
CA ILE A 24 0.68 0.38 5.82
C ILE A 24 0.89 -1.03 5.22
N VAL A 25 0.13 -1.39 4.19
CA VAL A 25 0.24 -2.70 3.52
C VAL A 25 1.61 -2.85 2.86
N PHE A 26 2.13 -1.81 2.21
CA PHE A 26 3.46 -1.82 1.61
C PHE A 26 4.55 -2.09 2.66
N LEU A 27 4.53 -1.38 3.78
CA LEU A 27 5.50 -1.59 4.87
C LEU A 27 5.40 -2.99 5.45
N ARG A 28 4.17 -3.52 5.60
CA ARG A 28 3.95 -4.89 6.08
C ARG A 28 4.54 -5.94 5.13
N ILE A 29 4.39 -5.73 3.81
CA ILE A 29 5.00 -6.59 2.80
C ILE A 29 6.53 -6.50 2.85
N CYS A 30 7.08 -5.30 3.00
CA CYS A 30 8.52 -5.11 3.14
C CYS A 30 9.08 -5.87 4.33
N GLU A 31 8.39 -5.87 5.46
CA GLU A 31 8.79 -6.64 6.65
C GLU A 31 8.85 -8.14 6.38
N ASP A 32 7.78 -8.73 5.85
CA ASP A 32 7.72 -10.17 5.60
C ASP A 32 8.71 -10.63 4.52
N ARG A 33 9.14 -9.72 3.65
CA ARG A 33 10.16 -9.98 2.61
C ARG A 33 11.59 -9.63 3.03
N ASN A 34 11.80 -9.28 4.30
CA ASN A 34 13.09 -8.86 4.83
C ASN A 34 13.73 -7.69 4.04
N LEU A 35 12.90 -6.79 3.51
CA LEU A 35 13.35 -5.59 2.85
C LEU A 35 13.74 -4.51 3.89
N PRO A 36 14.43 -3.42 3.48
CA PRO A 36 14.75 -2.33 4.39
C PRO A 36 13.54 -1.85 5.20
N LEU A 37 13.78 -1.39 6.43
CA LEU A 37 12.78 -1.04 7.46
C LEU A 37 12.09 -2.27 8.08
N TYR A 38 12.77 -3.41 8.10
CA TYR A 38 12.32 -4.64 8.74
C TYR A 38 11.90 -4.41 10.21
N HIS A 39 10.76 -4.98 10.60
CA HIS A 39 10.12 -4.85 11.92
C HIS A 39 9.74 -3.43 12.37
N LYS A 40 9.97 -2.40 11.56
CA LYS A 40 9.72 -1.03 11.98
C LYS A 40 8.24 -0.70 12.12
N LEU A 41 7.36 -1.28 11.29
CA LEU A 41 5.92 -1.08 11.41
C LEU A 41 5.40 -1.71 12.72
N LYS A 42 5.85 -2.92 13.05
CA LYS A 42 5.48 -3.59 14.30
C LYS A 42 5.98 -2.82 15.53
N ASP A 43 7.14 -2.21 15.45
CA ASP A 43 7.72 -1.43 16.55
C ASP A 43 6.87 -0.19 16.87
N THR A 44 6.14 0.37 15.89
CA THR A 44 5.31 1.57 16.12
C THR A 44 4.18 1.33 17.10
N ILE A 45 3.62 0.11 17.16
CA ILE A 45 2.48 -0.24 18.01
C ILE A 45 2.87 -0.68 19.42
N THR A 46 4.15 -0.63 19.77
CA THR A 46 4.62 -1.02 21.11
C THR A 46 4.40 0.07 22.17
N ASP A 47 4.12 1.29 21.76
CA ASP A 47 3.98 2.46 22.63
C ASP A 47 2.85 3.35 22.09
N ASP A 48 1.72 3.28 22.78
CA ASP A 48 0.49 3.94 22.34
C ASP A 48 0.61 5.48 22.36
N GLU A 49 1.40 6.05 23.28
CA GLU A 49 1.57 7.52 23.39
C GLU A 49 2.38 8.10 22.22
N GLN A 50 3.28 7.30 21.66
CA GLN A 50 4.17 7.72 20.57
C GLN A 50 3.84 7.10 19.22
N LEU A 51 2.76 6.30 19.13
CA LEU A 51 2.42 5.53 17.94
C LEU A 51 2.36 6.41 16.69
N GLN A 52 1.57 7.47 16.72
CA GLN A 52 1.38 8.34 15.55
C GLN A 52 2.69 9.01 15.12
N SER A 53 3.48 9.50 16.08
CA SER A 53 4.78 10.14 15.78
C SER A 53 5.80 9.16 15.23
N LYS A 54 5.84 7.94 15.77
CA LYS A 54 6.72 6.86 15.26
C LYS A 54 6.31 6.42 13.86
N LEU A 55 5.00 6.34 13.60
CA LEU A 55 4.49 5.99 12.29
C LEU A 55 4.81 7.07 11.24
N GLU A 56 4.65 8.35 11.58
CA GLU A 56 5.05 9.47 10.73
C GLU A 56 6.56 9.43 10.42
N GLU A 57 7.40 9.19 11.42
CA GLU A 57 8.85 9.06 11.22
C GLU A 57 9.20 7.86 10.31
N LEU A 58 8.48 6.74 10.48
CA LEU A 58 8.62 5.57 9.64
C LEU A 58 8.24 5.89 8.18
N PHE A 59 7.14 6.61 7.94
CA PHE A 59 6.72 7.05 6.61
C PHE A 59 7.76 7.95 5.96
N ARG A 60 8.29 8.93 6.68
CA ARG A 60 9.39 9.78 6.20
C ARG A 60 10.66 8.99 5.87
N SER A 61 10.94 7.95 6.65
CA SER A 61 12.08 7.05 6.40
C SER A 61 11.84 6.17 5.18
N ALA A 62 10.61 5.72 4.97
CA ALA A 62 10.21 4.95 3.79
C ALA A 62 10.28 5.81 2.52
N ASP A 63 9.81 7.05 2.58
CA ASP A 63 9.90 7.98 1.46
C ASP A 63 11.34 8.19 1.01
N ARG A 64 12.23 8.52 1.96
CA ARG A 64 13.67 8.66 1.67
C ARG A 64 14.31 7.39 1.12
N ARG A 65 13.86 6.21 1.57
CA ARG A 65 14.45 4.93 1.18
C ARG A 65 13.98 4.45 -0.18
N TYR A 66 12.70 4.56 -0.43
CA TYR A 66 12.06 3.99 -1.62
C TYR A 66 11.84 5.01 -2.73
N ASN A 67 11.79 6.31 -2.39
CA ASN A 67 11.58 7.42 -3.33
C ASN A 67 10.42 7.16 -4.31
N SER A 68 9.34 6.57 -3.81
CA SER A 68 8.22 6.11 -4.62
C SER A 68 7.12 7.15 -4.82
N GLY A 69 7.18 8.27 -4.06
CA GLY A 69 6.09 9.24 -3.98
C GLY A 69 4.88 8.76 -3.16
N MET A 70 4.84 7.48 -2.77
CA MET A 70 3.74 6.90 -1.99
C MET A 70 3.61 7.48 -0.59
N PHE A 71 4.70 7.99 0.00
CA PHE A 71 4.73 8.51 1.36
C PHE A 71 4.81 10.04 1.42
N SER A 72 4.63 10.74 0.28
CA SER A 72 4.74 12.19 0.17
C SER A 72 3.40 12.94 0.17
N GLY A 73 2.28 12.22 0.24
CA GLY A 73 0.92 12.76 0.21
C GLY A 73 0.44 13.37 1.53
N GLU A 74 -0.83 13.73 1.58
CA GLU A 74 -1.49 14.18 2.81
C GLU A 74 -1.54 13.04 3.84
N ASP A 75 -1.18 13.37 5.08
CA ASP A 75 -1.10 12.41 6.16
C ASP A 75 -2.36 12.44 7.03
N ILE A 76 -3.05 11.31 7.12
CA ILE A 76 -4.26 11.12 7.94
C ILE A 76 -3.94 10.60 9.35
N ILE A 77 -2.68 10.30 9.65
CA ILE A 77 -2.26 9.61 10.89
C ILE A 77 -2.82 10.33 12.14
N PHE A 78 -2.71 11.66 12.17
CA PHE A 78 -3.14 12.45 13.32
C PHE A 78 -4.65 12.71 13.38
N ASP A 79 -5.38 12.41 12.31
CA ASP A 79 -6.85 12.52 12.27
C ASP A 79 -7.54 11.24 12.76
N LEU A 80 -6.79 10.14 12.84
CA LEU A 80 -7.26 8.86 13.36
C LEU A 80 -6.91 8.72 14.85
N SER A 81 -7.74 8.03 15.62
CA SER A 81 -7.38 7.69 16.99
C SER A 81 -6.26 6.64 17.01
N CYS A 82 -5.38 6.70 18.02
CA CYS A 82 -4.31 5.72 18.20
C CYS A 82 -4.85 4.29 18.22
N GLU A 83 -6.02 4.08 18.86
CA GLU A 83 -6.68 2.78 18.93
C GLU A 83 -7.05 2.23 17.55
N VAL A 84 -7.57 3.07 16.65
CA VAL A 84 -7.92 2.68 15.27
C VAL A 84 -6.65 2.34 14.48
N VAL A 85 -5.63 3.19 14.53
CA VAL A 85 -4.36 2.95 13.81
C VAL A 85 -3.68 1.67 14.32
N LYS A 86 -3.64 1.48 15.63
CA LYS A 86 -3.09 0.28 16.25
C LYS A 86 -3.83 -0.97 15.83
N GLY A 87 -5.16 -0.97 15.90
CA GLY A 87 -6.00 -2.09 15.49
C GLY A 87 -5.78 -2.46 14.02
N MET A 88 -5.73 -1.47 13.12
CA MET A 88 -5.44 -1.70 11.69
C MET A 88 -4.07 -2.36 11.48
N ILE A 89 -3.06 -1.95 12.22
CA ILE A 89 -1.72 -2.55 12.12
C ILE A 89 -1.74 -3.96 12.72
N GLU A 90 -2.31 -4.16 13.92
CA GLU A 90 -2.39 -5.47 14.58
C GLU A 90 -3.12 -6.50 13.73
N ASP A 91 -4.18 -6.11 13.03
CA ASP A 91 -4.95 -6.98 12.13
C ASP A 91 -4.12 -7.53 10.95
N LEU A 92 -2.95 -6.98 10.67
CA LEU A 92 -2.02 -7.48 9.66
C LEU A 92 -1.02 -8.51 10.19
N TYR A 93 -1.01 -8.81 11.49
CA TYR A 93 -0.08 -9.75 12.11
C TYR A 93 -0.80 -10.97 12.71
N TYR A 94 -0.05 -12.07 12.81
CA TYR A 94 -0.53 -13.25 13.53
C TYR A 94 -0.71 -12.94 15.03
N PRO A 95 -1.78 -13.42 15.69
CA PRO A 95 -2.77 -14.39 15.21
C PRO A 95 -4.00 -13.79 14.49
N GLN A 96 -4.17 -12.47 14.44
CA GLN A 96 -5.33 -11.83 13.84
C GLN A 96 -5.37 -12.09 12.33
N SER A 97 -4.22 -11.95 11.65
CA SER A 97 -4.10 -12.28 10.23
C SER A 97 -3.54 -13.69 10.04
N PRO A 98 -4.24 -14.55 9.29
CA PRO A 98 -3.70 -15.85 8.90
C PRO A 98 -2.74 -15.76 7.70
N TYR A 99 -2.57 -14.58 7.10
CA TYR A 99 -1.82 -14.41 5.87
C TYR A 99 -0.34 -14.17 6.11
N LEU A 100 0.49 -14.83 5.29
CA LEU A 100 1.93 -14.62 5.21
C LEU A 100 2.21 -13.74 3.97
N PHE A 101 2.55 -12.48 4.18
CA PHE A 101 2.76 -11.53 3.08
C PHE A 101 4.01 -11.82 2.24
N ASN A 102 4.94 -12.63 2.74
CA ASN A 102 6.12 -13.06 1.99
C ASN A 102 5.79 -14.04 0.84
N ILE A 103 4.68 -14.80 0.95
CA ILE A 103 4.25 -15.75 -0.07
C ILE A 103 3.15 -15.20 -0.99
N ILE A 104 2.66 -13.98 -0.72
CA ILE A 104 1.68 -13.33 -1.59
C ILE A 104 2.36 -13.00 -2.92
N GLU A 105 1.85 -13.59 -3.99
CA GLU A 105 2.37 -13.31 -5.34
C GLU A 105 2.06 -11.86 -5.78
N PRO A 106 2.93 -11.22 -6.58
CA PRO A 106 2.72 -9.86 -7.06
C PRO A 106 1.39 -9.64 -7.80
N ASN A 107 0.91 -10.66 -8.52
CA ASN A 107 -0.38 -10.61 -9.22
C ASN A 107 -1.58 -10.54 -8.25
N LEU A 108 -1.48 -11.14 -7.06
CA LEU A 108 -2.51 -11.01 -6.03
C LEU A 108 -2.54 -9.60 -5.46
N LEU A 109 -1.36 -8.97 -5.26
CA LEU A 109 -1.28 -7.56 -4.87
C LEU A 109 -1.93 -6.65 -5.92
N GLY A 110 -1.68 -6.92 -7.20
CA GLY A 110 -2.36 -6.23 -8.29
C GLY A 110 -3.88 -6.34 -8.22
N LYS A 111 -4.42 -7.54 -7.95
CA LYS A 111 -5.86 -7.74 -7.76
C LYS A 111 -6.43 -7.02 -6.54
N ILE A 112 -5.71 -7.00 -5.43
CA ILE A 112 -6.11 -6.23 -4.24
C ILE A 112 -6.18 -4.74 -4.61
N TYR A 113 -5.18 -4.24 -5.32
CA TYR A 113 -5.15 -2.87 -5.80
C TYR A 113 -6.32 -2.55 -6.76
N GLU A 114 -6.65 -3.47 -7.68
CA GLU A 114 -7.84 -3.33 -8.55
C GLU A 114 -9.13 -3.19 -7.74
N ILE A 115 -9.31 -4.00 -6.68
CA ILE A 115 -10.48 -3.91 -5.80
C ILE A 115 -10.53 -2.53 -5.15
N PHE A 116 -9.42 -2.05 -4.60
CA PHE A 116 -9.34 -0.73 -4.01
C PHE A 116 -9.65 0.40 -4.99
N LEU A 117 -9.25 0.27 -6.24
CA LEU A 117 -9.57 1.26 -7.27
C LEU A 117 -11.05 1.25 -7.68
N THR A 118 -11.76 0.13 -7.49
CA THR A 118 -13.17 -0.01 -7.88
C THR A 118 -14.16 0.35 -6.78
N GLU A 119 -13.72 0.31 -5.53
CA GLU A 119 -14.56 0.62 -4.37
C GLU A 119 -14.21 1.99 -3.77
N GLN A 120 -15.20 2.62 -3.17
CA GLN A 120 -15.03 3.92 -2.49
C GLN A 120 -15.98 4.01 -1.30
N LEU A 121 -15.65 4.88 -0.35
CA LEU A 121 -16.58 5.28 0.68
C LEU A 121 -17.75 6.06 0.07
N VAL A 122 -18.96 5.70 0.43
CA VAL A 122 -20.19 6.39 0.00
C VAL A 122 -21.04 6.71 1.21
N LEU A 123 -21.75 7.84 1.12
CA LEU A 123 -22.73 8.19 2.12
C LEU A 123 -24.04 7.45 1.80
N LEU A 124 -24.51 6.64 2.73
CA LEU A 124 -25.76 5.91 2.63
C LEU A 124 -26.95 6.80 3.04
N GLU A 125 -28.19 6.40 2.69
CA GLU A 125 -29.42 7.15 2.96
C GLU A 125 -29.66 7.46 4.45
N ASN A 126 -29.14 6.61 5.35
CA ASN A 126 -29.21 6.80 6.80
C ASN A 126 -28.06 7.69 7.36
N ASN A 127 -27.35 8.40 6.51
CA ASN A 127 -26.21 9.25 6.87
C ASN A 127 -25.01 8.48 7.48
N THR A 128 -24.93 7.16 7.26
CA THR A 128 -23.75 6.35 7.59
C THR A 128 -22.84 6.18 6.38
N ILE A 129 -21.58 5.89 6.64
CA ILE A 129 -20.59 5.63 5.59
C ILE A 129 -20.60 4.13 5.28
N GLY A 130 -20.62 3.78 4.00
CA GLY A 130 -20.51 2.42 3.51
C GLY A 130 -19.57 2.32 2.33
N LEU A 131 -19.30 1.10 1.86
CA LEU A 131 -18.53 0.84 0.63
C LEU A 131 -19.49 0.78 -0.56
N GLY A 132 -19.14 1.49 -1.61
CA GLY A 132 -19.86 1.49 -2.88
C GLY A 132 -18.90 1.45 -4.05
N LYS A 133 -19.42 1.07 -5.23
CA LYS A 133 -18.60 1.07 -6.45
C LYS A 133 -18.43 2.49 -6.99
N LYS A 134 -17.21 2.84 -7.42
CA LYS A 134 -16.93 4.10 -8.13
C LYS A 134 -17.72 4.14 -9.43
N LYS A 135 -18.47 5.22 -9.65
CA LYS A 135 -19.29 5.39 -10.87
C LYS A 135 -18.45 5.41 -12.14
N ASP A 136 -17.24 5.95 -12.08
CA ASP A 136 -16.33 6.07 -13.22
C ASP A 136 -15.60 4.75 -13.58
N CYS A 137 -15.58 3.77 -12.67
CA CYS A 137 -14.95 2.47 -12.93
C CYS A 137 -15.76 1.57 -13.88
N GLN A 138 -16.99 1.92 -14.20
CA GLN A 138 -17.76 1.18 -15.21
C GLN A 138 -17.16 1.32 -16.62
N ASN A 139 -16.33 2.33 -16.88
CA ASN A 139 -15.73 2.61 -18.18
C ASN A 139 -14.20 2.53 -18.26
N ARG A 140 -13.52 2.31 -17.13
CA ARG A 140 -12.06 2.14 -17.08
C ARG A 140 -11.74 0.82 -16.39
N SER A 141 -11.66 -0.24 -17.18
CA SER A 141 -11.15 -1.52 -16.71
C SER A 141 -9.65 -1.35 -16.43
N VAL A 142 -9.29 -1.01 -15.19
CA VAL A 142 -7.91 -1.19 -14.75
C VAL A 142 -7.73 -2.70 -14.64
N VAL A 143 -7.06 -3.29 -15.60
CA VAL A 143 -6.77 -4.72 -15.64
C VAL A 143 -5.27 -4.89 -15.51
N THR A 144 -4.82 -5.59 -14.47
CA THR A 144 -3.41 -5.97 -14.34
C THR A 144 -3.01 -6.86 -15.51
N THR A 145 -1.79 -6.67 -16.02
CA THR A 145 -1.27 -7.50 -17.10
C THR A 145 -1.26 -8.98 -16.68
N PRO A 146 -1.84 -9.89 -17.46
CA PRO A 146 -1.84 -11.31 -17.13
C PRO A 146 -0.45 -11.86 -16.87
N THR A 147 -0.33 -12.74 -15.86
CA THR A 147 0.95 -13.28 -15.37
C THR A 147 1.76 -13.95 -16.49
N GLU A 148 1.11 -14.61 -17.42
CA GLU A 148 1.77 -15.27 -18.56
C GLU A 148 2.46 -14.25 -19.49
N ILE A 149 1.82 -13.10 -19.71
CA ILE A 149 2.38 -12.03 -20.53
C ILE A 149 3.57 -11.38 -19.80
N VAL A 150 3.41 -11.07 -18.50
CA VAL A 150 4.51 -10.53 -17.68
C VAL A 150 5.71 -11.49 -17.69
N LYS A 151 5.46 -12.78 -17.47
CA LYS A 151 6.51 -13.81 -17.51
C LYS A 151 7.21 -13.84 -18.86
N TYR A 152 6.45 -13.84 -19.96
CA TYR A 152 7.02 -13.79 -21.30
C TYR A 152 7.90 -12.56 -21.53
N MET A 153 7.43 -11.39 -21.10
CA MET A 153 8.19 -10.13 -21.22
C MET A 153 9.50 -10.20 -20.42
N VAL A 154 9.44 -10.66 -19.17
CA VAL A 154 10.60 -10.83 -18.30
C VAL A 154 11.61 -11.83 -18.90
N ASP A 155 11.13 -12.97 -19.39
CA ASP A 155 11.98 -14.00 -20.01
C ASP A 155 12.67 -13.49 -21.29
N LYS A 156 12.02 -12.61 -22.04
CA LYS A 156 12.60 -12.06 -23.28
C LYS A 156 13.51 -10.85 -23.08
N THR A 157 13.44 -10.22 -21.91
CA THR A 157 14.20 -9.00 -21.59
C THR A 157 15.16 -9.23 -20.43
N LEU A 158 14.67 -9.14 -19.19
CA LEU A 158 15.48 -9.18 -17.98
C LEU A 158 16.25 -10.48 -17.83
N SER A 159 15.65 -11.63 -18.07
CA SER A 159 16.32 -12.92 -17.93
C SER A 159 17.57 -13.00 -18.79
N LYS A 160 17.52 -12.50 -20.02
CA LYS A 160 18.68 -12.46 -20.93
C LYS A 160 19.77 -11.51 -20.47
N VAL A 161 19.38 -10.36 -19.91
CA VAL A 161 20.35 -9.37 -19.41
C VAL A 161 21.01 -9.84 -18.11
N CYS A 162 20.31 -10.65 -17.31
CA CYS A 162 20.80 -11.21 -16.05
C CYS A 162 21.61 -12.49 -16.23
N GLU A 163 21.54 -13.13 -17.39
CA GLU A 163 22.21 -14.40 -17.65
C GLU A 163 23.73 -14.30 -17.43
N GLY A 164 24.28 -15.19 -16.61
CA GLY A 164 25.72 -15.24 -16.29
C GLY A 164 26.21 -14.13 -15.34
N LYS A 165 25.35 -13.27 -14.81
CA LYS A 165 25.72 -12.19 -13.89
C LYS A 165 25.61 -12.62 -12.43
N THR A 166 26.49 -12.06 -11.63
CA THR A 166 26.43 -12.17 -10.16
C THR A 166 25.29 -11.30 -9.58
N PRO A 167 24.79 -11.59 -8.36
CA PRO A 167 23.79 -10.75 -7.70
C PRO A 167 24.17 -9.26 -7.62
N SER A 168 25.45 -8.96 -7.37
CA SER A 168 25.95 -7.58 -7.31
C SER A 168 25.90 -6.87 -8.67
N GLU A 169 26.13 -7.58 -9.76
CA GLU A 169 26.03 -7.03 -11.11
C GLU A 169 24.57 -6.82 -11.52
N ILE A 170 23.67 -7.72 -11.09
CA ILE A 170 22.22 -7.60 -11.34
C ILE A 170 21.64 -6.35 -10.65
N LEU A 171 22.10 -6.03 -9.44
CA LEU A 171 21.65 -4.83 -8.71
C LEU A 171 22.03 -3.51 -9.40
N ASN A 172 22.97 -3.53 -10.35
CA ASN A 172 23.34 -2.34 -11.13
C ASN A 172 22.56 -2.22 -12.45
N ILE A 173 21.64 -3.13 -12.74
CA ILE A 173 20.79 -3.07 -13.93
C ILE A 173 19.66 -2.08 -13.70
N SER A 174 19.53 -1.10 -14.58
CA SER A 174 18.40 -0.19 -14.60
C SER A 174 17.28 -0.75 -15.47
N VAL A 175 16.06 -0.71 -14.94
CA VAL A 175 14.85 -1.14 -15.63
C VAL A 175 13.92 0.06 -15.72
N ALA A 176 13.33 0.29 -16.91
CA ALA A 176 12.29 1.28 -17.13
C ALA A 176 11.06 0.60 -17.72
N ASP A 177 9.93 0.83 -17.10
CA ASP A 177 8.61 0.52 -17.65
C ASP A 177 8.00 1.83 -18.14
N ILE A 178 7.78 1.92 -19.45
CA ILE A 178 7.27 3.14 -20.11
C ILE A 178 5.82 2.83 -20.52
N ALA A 179 4.91 3.00 -19.58
CA ALA A 179 3.47 2.83 -19.77
C ALA A 179 2.74 4.18 -19.89
#